data_d83fc320a49579eec209914b9dc82d8f
#
_entry.id   d83fc320a49579eec209914b9dc82d8f
#
_cell.length_a   1.000
_cell.length_b   1.000
_cell.length_c   1.000
_cell.angle_alpha   90.00
_cell.angle_beta   90.00
_cell.angle_gamma   90.00
#
_symmetry.space_group_name_H-M   'P 1'
#
loop_
_entity.id
_entity.type
_entity.pdbx_description
1 polymer ?
#
loop_
_entity_poly.entity_id
_entity_poly.type
_entity_poly.pdbx_seq_one_letter_code
_entity_poly.pdbx_strand_id
1 'polypeptide(L)'
;VTHGTTSDEATIKDTAVAQPLLVAAALATAWSVDPEIFSQADLLAGHSVGEIAAGAAAGAFSAEAAMVLVRERGRAMAEAASRTATSMTAVIGGDADEVLTAIKAAGLTPANHNGKGQIVAAGTVEQLEAFAAEPPSRTRLFPLSVAGAFHTVHMEPAVDHLREVAAAMPTTIPTVALLSNLDGAVVADGREFADRLVNQVAHPVRWDRCMDTMVERGVTGLLELTPAGTLTGIAKRNLKGVELFNLNTPDQIPAAREFITTHSSKENA
;
A
#
# COMPACT_ATOMS: atom_id res chain seq x y z
N VAL A 1 14.40 0.09 -16.05
CA VAL A 1 15.67 -0.43 -15.50
C VAL A 1 16.52 0.72 -14.96
N THR A 2 16.85 1.75 -15.74
CA THR A 2 17.76 2.86 -15.34
C THR A 2 17.39 3.46 -13.97
N HIS A 3 16.11 3.86 -13.76
CA HIS A 3 15.69 4.44 -12.50
C HIS A 3 15.83 3.49 -11.29
N GLY A 4 15.66 2.19 -11.50
CA GLY A 4 15.81 1.19 -10.43
C GLY A 4 17.25 0.75 -10.15
N THR A 5 18.25 1.21 -10.94
CA THR A 5 19.63 0.73 -10.84
C THR A 5 20.68 1.83 -10.70
N THR A 6 20.49 2.99 -11.35
CA THR A 6 21.52 4.02 -11.48
C THR A 6 21.08 5.44 -11.15
N SER A 7 19.77 5.69 -11.00
CA SER A 7 19.28 7.02 -10.64
C SER A 7 19.59 7.37 -9.19
N ASP A 8 19.72 8.68 -8.93
CA ASP A 8 19.94 9.20 -7.58
C ASP A 8 18.68 9.10 -6.70
N GLU A 9 18.87 9.32 -5.43
CA GLU A 9 17.80 9.24 -4.42
C GLU A 9 16.66 10.24 -4.70
N ALA A 10 16.96 11.44 -5.17
CA ALA A 10 15.94 12.45 -5.47
C ALA A 10 15.03 12.00 -6.62
N THR A 11 15.61 11.44 -7.68
CA THR A 11 14.85 10.86 -8.81
C THR A 11 13.98 9.68 -8.35
N ILE A 12 14.51 8.79 -7.51
CA ILE A 12 13.76 7.60 -7.04
C ILE A 12 12.62 7.99 -6.10
N LYS A 13 12.74 9.10 -5.37
CA LYS A 13 11.68 9.63 -4.48
C LYS A 13 10.55 10.34 -5.23
N ASP A 14 10.74 10.70 -6.48
CA ASP A 14 9.67 11.27 -7.30
C ASP A 14 8.51 10.27 -7.41
N THR A 15 7.30 10.70 -7.08
CA THR A 15 6.09 9.87 -7.07
C THR A 15 5.82 9.20 -8.41
N ALA A 16 6.10 9.89 -9.52
CA ALA A 16 5.92 9.35 -10.87
C ALA A 16 6.95 8.27 -11.21
N VAL A 17 8.09 8.23 -10.51
CA VAL A 17 9.15 7.23 -10.68
C VAL A 17 9.03 6.11 -9.65
N ALA A 18 8.82 6.46 -8.39
CA ALA A 18 8.75 5.52 -7.27
C ALA A 18 7.65 4.45 -7.46
N GLN A 19 6.45 4.87 -7.83
CA GLN A 19 5.30 3.96 -7.90
C GLN A 19 5.50 2.85 -8.94
N PRO A 20 5.88 3.12 -10.21
CA PRO A 20 6.20 2.06 -11.18
C PRO A 20 7.34 1.14 -10.72
N LEU A 21 8.36 1.69 -10.04
CA LEU A 21 9.46 0.87 -9.52
C LEU A 21 8.99 -0.10 -8.44
N LEU A 22 8.14 0.34 -7.51
CA LEU A 22 7.60 -0.51 -6.45
C LEU A 22 6.79 -1.67 -7.01
N VAL A 23 5.88 -1.41 -7.97
CA VAL A 23 5.07 -2.47 -8.60
C VAL A 23 5.94 -3.44 -9.39
N ALA A 24 6.88 -2.92 -10.20
CA ALA A 24 7.79 -3.76 -10.99
C ALA A 24 8.70 -4.61 -10.10
N ALA A 25 9.24 -4.03 -9.01
CA ALA A 25 10.11 -4.75 -8.08
C ALA A 25 9.35 -5.87 -7.36
N ALA A 26 8.13 -5.62 -6.88
CA ALA A 26 7.31 -6.61 -6.21
C ALA A 26 7.02 -7.81 -7.13
N LEU A 27 6.53 -7.56 -8.35
CA LEU A 27 6.22 -8.61 -9.33
C LEU A 27 7.46 -9.39 -9.77
N ALA A 28 8.57 -8.69 -10.10
CA ALA A 28 9.82 -9.33 -10.50
C ALA A 28 10.41 -10.20 -9.38
N THR A 29 10.34 -9.73 -8.14
CA THR A 29 10.83 -10.47 -6.97
C THR A 29 10.00 -11.73 -6.76
N ALA A 30 8.68 -11.64 -6.81
CA ALA A 30 7.80 -12.79 -6.66
C ALA A 30 8.07 -13.87 -7.71
N TRP A 31 8.14 -13.50 -8.99
CA TRP A 31 8.43 -14.46 -10.07
C TRP A 31 9.85 -15.04 -10.00
N SER A 32 10.80 -14.36 -9.36
CA SER A 32 12.13 -14.89 -9.09
C SER A 32 12.13 -15.99 -8.01
N VAL A 33 11.16 -15.95 -7.10
CA VAL A 33 10.97 -17.02 -6.10
C VAL A 33 10.38 -18.24 -6.80
N ASP A 34 9.22 -18.10 -7.43
CA ASP A 34 8.52 -19.13 -8.17
C ASP A 34 7.53 -18.47 -9.14
N PRO A 35 7.48 -18.85 -10.44
CA PRO A 35 6.47 -18.35 -11.36
C PRO A 35 5.02 -18.58 -10.89
N GLU A 36 4.79 -19.66 -10.14
CA GLU A 36 3.46 -20.02 -9.58
C GLU A 36 3.23 -19.55 -8.14
N ILE A 37 4.14 -18.69 -7.60
CA ILE A 37 4.11 -18.26 -6.20
C ILE A 37 2.74 -17.74 -5.75
N PHE A 38 2.06 -17.00 -6.61
CA PHE A 38 0.77 -16.39 -6.26
C PHE A 38 -0.34 -17.44 -6.13
N SER A 39 -0.27 -18.55 -6.87
CA SER A 39 -1.23 -19.65 -6.76
C SER A 39 -1.13 -20.37 -5.41
N GLN A 40 0.01 -20.28 -4.75
CA GLN A 40 0.27 -20.90 -3.44
C GLN A 40 -0.20 -20.01 -2.28
N ALA A 41 -0.41 -18.72 -2.50
CA ALA A 41 -0.91 -17.80 -1.49
C ALA A 41 -2.41 -18.02 -1.23
N ASP A 42 -2.83 -17.92 0.03
CA ASP A 42 -4.23 -17.94 0.43
C ASP A 42 -4.89 -16.57 0.29
N LEU A 43 -4.07 -15.52 0.42
CA LEU A 43 -4.50 -14.13 0.43
C LEU A 43 -3.43 -13.21 -0.17
N LEU A 44 -3.85 -12.26 -0.99
CA LEU A 44 -3.00 -11.18 -1.49
C LEU A 44 -3.51 -9.83 -1.02
N ALA A 45 -2.59 -8.98 -0.63
CA ALA A 45 -2.87 -7.61 -0.21
C ALA A 45 -1.70 -6.69 -0.59
N GLY A 46 -2.00 -5.41 -0.74
CA GLY A 46 -0.99 -4.37 -0.92
C GLY A 46 -1.39 -3.12 -0.16
N HIS A 47 -0.42 -2.31 0.25
CA HIS A 47 -0.67 -1.01 0.88
C HIS A 47 -0.56 0.08 -0.17
N SER A 48 -1.62 0.87 -0.37
CA SER A 48 -1.65 1.96 -1.35
C SER A 48 -1.27 1.47 -2.76
N VAL A 49 -0.14 1.94 -3.31
CA VAL A 49 0.36 1.52 -4.63
C VAL A 49 0.58 0.01 -4.73
N GLY A 50 0.85 -0.66 -3.62
CA GLY A 50 1.03 -2.11 -3.55
C GLY A 50 -0.22 -2.90 -3.94
N GLU A 51 -1.44 -2.33 -3.82
CA GLU A 51 -2.65 -2.98 -4.31
C GLU A 51 -2.61 -3.26 -5.83
N ILE A 52 -1.89 -2.43 -6.61
CA ILE A 52 -1.75 -2.65 -8.05
C ILE A 52 -0.94 -3.92 -8.34
N ALA A 53 0.14 -4.14 -7.61
CA ALA A 53 0.90 -5.39 -7.69
C ALA A 53 0.07 -6.59 -7.23
N ALA A 54 -0.65 -6.46 -6.10
CA ALA A 54 -1.54 -7.50 -5.59
C ALA A 54 -2.66 -7.86 -6.58
N GLY A 55 -3.27 -6.86 -7.24
CA GLY A 55 -4.28 -7.07 -8.27
C GLY A 55 -3.77 -7.84 -9.48
N ALA A 56 -2.57 -7.52 -9.97
CA ALA A 56 -1.93 -8.26 -11.06
C ALA A 56 -1.56 -9.69 -10.62
N ALA A 57 -1.04 -9.84 -9.41
CA ALA A 57 -0.70 -11.13 -8.82
C ALA A 57 -1.91 -12.03 -8.62
N ALA A 58 -3.06 -11.46 -8.24
CA ALA A 58 -4.33 -12.18 -8.11
C ALA A 58 -5.00 -12.49 -9.47
N GLY A 59 -4.46 -11.99 -10.57
CA GLY A 59 -5.04 -12.16 -11.90
C GLY A 59 -6.26 -11.27 -12.16
N ALA A 60 -6.50 -10.22 -11.37
CA ALA A 60 -7.58 -9.26 -11.61
C ALA A 60 -7.37 -8.48 -12.92
N PHE A 61 -6.12 -8.29 -13.31
CA PHE A 61 -5.67 -7.72 -14.60
C PHE A 61 -4.22 -8.14 -14.88
N SER A 62 -3.77 -7.94 -16.12
CA SER A 62 -2.41 -8.35 -16.49
C SER A 62 -1.32 -7.46 -15.84
N ALA A 63 -0.09 -7.97 -15.78
CA ALA A 63 1.06 -7.19 -15.33
C ALA A 63 1.32 -5.95 -16.21
N GLU A 64 1.09 -6.06 -17.51
CA GLU A 64 1.20 -4.94 -18.45
C GLU A 64 0.17 -3.86 -18.13
N ALA A 65 -1.08 -4.26 -17.87
CA ALA A 65 -2.15 -3.34 -17.46
C ALA A 65 -1.81 -2.67 -16.12
N ALA A 66 -1.28 -3.42 -15.15
CA ALA A 66 -0.78 -2.89 -13.89
C ALA A 66 0.31 -1.82 -14.10
N MET A 67 1.28 -2.08 -14.99
CA MET A 67 2.35 -1.13 -15.30
C MET A 67 1.85 0.14 -15.99
N VAL A 68 0.83 0.03 -16.84
CA VAL A 68 0.18 1.20 -17.45
C VAL A 68 -0.55 1.99 -16.37
N LEU A 69 -1.38 1.33 -15.55
CA LEU A 69 -2.14 1.98 -14.48
C LEU A 69 -1.22 2.69 -13.47
N VAL A 70 -0.18 2.02 -13.00
CA VAL A 70 0.73 2.61 -12.00
C VAL A 70 1.52 3.78 -12.55
N ARG A 71 1.90 3.76 -13.83
CA ARG A 71 2.56 4.88 -14.49
C ARG A 71 1.64 6.10 -14.51
N GLU A 72 0.39 5.93 -14.95
CA GLU A 72 -0.58 7.03 -15.00
C GLU A 72 -0.96 7.52 -13.60
N ARG A 73 -1.08 6.59 -12.62
CA ARG A 73 -1.30 6.94 -11.21
C ARG A 73 -0.17 7.81 -10.66
N GLY A 74 1.08 7.39 -10.85
CA GLY A 74 2.24 8.14 -10.38
C GLY A 74 2.28 9.55 -10.96
N ARG A 75 2.04 9.71 -12.26
CA ARG A 75 2.01 11.00 -12.96
C ARG A 75 0.86 11.90 -12.49
N ALA A 76 -0.36 11.38 -12.46
CA ALA A 76 -1.53 12.14 -12.06
C ALA A 76 -1.45 12.59 -10.59
N MET A 77 -0.95 11.74 -9.70
CA MET A 77 -0.74 12.10 -8.29
C MET A 77 0.40 13.12 -8.11
N ALA A 78 1.49 13.03 -8.87
CA ALA A 78 2.56 14.02 -8.85
C ALA A 78 2.06 15.38 -9.34
N GLU A 79 1.27 15.42 -10.41
CA GLU A 79 0.63 16.64 -10.90
C GLU A 79 -0.33 17.23 -9.86
N ALA A 80 -1.19 16.42 -9.25
CA ALA A 80 -2.10 16.87 -8.20
C ALA A 80 -1.33 17.45 -7.00
N ALA A 81 -0.26 16.79 -6.57
CA ALA A 81 0.59 17.25 -5.48
C ALA A 81 1.28 18.60 -5.76
N SER A 82 1.57 18.92 -7.02
CA SER A 82 2.21 20.17 -7.41
C SER A 82 1.30 21.41 -7.28
N ARG A 83 -0.02 21.21 -7.13
CA ARG A 83 -1.00 22.31 -7.08
C ARG A 83 -1.02 23.05 -5.74
N THR A 84 -0.67 22.36 -4.66
CA THR A 84 -0.69 22.93 -3.30
C THR A 84 0.44 22.28 -2.50
N ALA A 85 1.14 23.10 -1.70
CA ALA A 85 2.17 22.60 -0.80
C ALA A 85 1.54 21.76 0.33
N THR A 86 1.64 20.45 0.19
CA THR A 86 1.05 19.45 1.10
C THR A 86 2.07 18.41 1.47
N SER A 87 1.85 17.70 2.59
CA SER A 87 2.72 16.61 3.05
C SER A 87 1.95 15.65 3.95
N MET A 88 2.68 14.71 4.55
CA MET A 88 2.15 13.72 5.47
C MET A 88 3.07 13.56 6.68
N THR A 89 2.47 13.20 7.82
CA THR A 89 3.20 12.94 9.08
C THR A 89 2.65 11.68 9.73
N ALA A 90 3.52 10.73 10.06
CA ALA A 90 3.14 9.57 10.84
C ALA A 90 3.00 9.96 12.32
N VAL A 91 1.85 9.65 12.91
CA VAL A 91 1.54 9.82 14.33
C VAL A 91 1.68 8.46 14.99
N ILE A 92 2.64 8.32 15.88
CA ILE A 92 2.98 7.05 16.54
C ILE A 92 2.66 7.15 18.04
N GLY A 93 1.84 6.22 18.53
CA GLY A 93 1.41 6.15 19.94
C GLY A 93 0.09 6.88 20.18
N GLY A 94 -0.20 7.18 21.45
CA GLY A 94 -1.45 7.78 21.89
C GLY A 94 -2.65 6.82 21.84
N ASP A 95 -3.79 7.32 22.32
CA ASP A 95 -5.08 6.68 22.13
C ASP A 95 -5.59 6.93 20.71
N ALA A 96 -6.09 5.89 20.04
CA ALA A 96 -6.45 5.99 18.62
C ALA A 96 -7.58 6.98 18.36
N ASP A 97 -8.59 7.03 19.22
CA ASP A 97 -9.75 7.92 19.06
C ASP A 97 -9.37 9.38 19.36
N GLU A 98 -8.52 9.60 20.39
CA GLU A 98 -7.96 10.92 20.70
C GLU A 98 -7.10 11.43 19.52
N VAL A 99 -6.24 10.58 18.95
CA VAL A 99 -5.40 10.93 17.79
C VAL A 99 -6.25 11.25 16.57
N LEU A 100 -7.26 10.45 16.24
CA LEU A 100 -8.17 10.70 15.12
C LEU A 100 -8.94 12.02 15.31
N THR A 101 -9.40 12.29 16.53
CA THR A 101 -10.09 13.54 16.85
C THR A 101 -9.18 14.75 16.67
N ALA A 102 -7.95 14.66 17.17
CA ALA A 102 -6.95 15.74 17.04
C ALA A 102 -6.57 16.00 15.59
N ILE A 103 -6.35 14.95 14.79
CA ILE A 103 -6.05 15.07 13.34
C ILE A 103 -7.19 15.83 12.63
N LYS A 104 -8.45 15.44 12.87
CA LYS A 104 -9.62 16.09 12.26
C LYS A 104 -9.80 17.53 12.75
N ALA A 105 -9.60 17.79 14.04
CA ALA A 105 -9.70 19.13 14.61
C ALA A 105 -8.66 20.09 14.03
N ALA A 106 -7.48 19.58 13.64
CA ALA A 106 -6.44 20.34 12.95
C ALA A 106 -6.74 20.55 11.44
N GLY A 107 -7.90 20.09 10.94
CA GLY A 107 -8.24 20.16 9.51
C GLY A 107 -7.45 19.18 8.64
N LEU A 108 -6.74 18.23 9.26
CA LEU A 108 -5.99 17.18 8.58
C LEU A 108 -6.86 15.96 8.27
N THR A 109 -6.45 15.18 7.29
CA THR A 109 -7.07 13.90 6.95
C THR A 109 -6.26 12.75 7.54
N PRO A 110 -6.87 11.77 8.25
CA PRO A 110 -6.21 10.52 8.62
C PRO A 110 -6.09 9.62 7.39
N ALA A 111 -5.03 9.85 6.61
CA ALA A 111 -4.84 9.28 5.27
C ALA A 111 -4.50 7.78 5.27
N ASN A 112 -3.78 7.29 6.30
CA ASN A 112 -3.49 5.87 6.45
C ASN A 112 -3.80 5.41 7.87
N HIS A 113 -4.65 4.41 8.00
CA HIS A 113 -4.90 3.70 9.24
C HIS A 113 -4.05 2.43 9.25
N ASN A 114 -2.90 2.48 9.92
CA ASN A 114 -1.93 1.38 9.93
C ASN A 114 -2.07 0.45 11.15
N GLY A 115 -3.21 0.52 11.82
CA GLY A 115 -3.50 -0.31 12.99
C GLY A 115 -2.97 0.30 14.29
N LYS A 116 -2.75 -0.55 15.29
CA LYS A 116 -2.44 -0.14 16.67
C LYS A 116 -1.24 0.80 16.73
N GLY A 117 -1.53 2.02 17.18
CA GLY A 117 -0.51 3.03 17.47
C GLY A 117 0.15 3.65 16.25
N GLN A 118 -0.46 3.59 15.04
CA GLN A 118 0.07 4.29 13.87
C GLN A 118 -1.03 4.77 12.94
N ILE A 119 -1.17 6.09 12.85
CA ILE A 119 -2.03 6.79 11.88
C ILE A 119 -1.17 7.79 11.13
N VAL A 120 -1.38 7.94 9.83
CA VAL A 120 -0.71 8.97 9.04
C VAL A 120 -1.68 10.11 8.80
N ALA A 121 -1.34 11.29 9.30
CA ALA A 121 -2.06 12.53 9.05
C ALA A 121 -1.52 13.21 7.79
N ALA A 122 -2.40 13.76 6.96
CA ALA A 122 -2.06 14.43 5.72
C ALA A 122 -2.87 15.72 5.53
N GLY A 123 -2.25 16.73 4.92
CA GLY A 123 -2.86 18.02 4.65
C GLY A 123 -1.84 19.05 4.18
N THR A 124 -2.14 20.36 4.32
CA THR A 124 -1.18 21.39 3.94
C THR A 124 0.02 21.42 4.90
N VAL A 125 1.12 21.96 4.43
CA VAL A 125 2.34 22.10 5.25
C VAL A 125 2.03 22.93 6.50
N GLU A 126 1.27 24.02 6.36
CA GLU A 126 0.89 24.89 7.49
C GLU A 126 0.05 24.16 8.53
N GLN A 127 -0.91 23.32 8.08
CA GLN A 127 -1.72 22.48 9.00
C GLN A 127 -0.86 21.48 9.76
N LEU A 128 0.10 20.84 9.08
CA LEU A 128 1.01 19.88 9.71
C LEU A 128 1.98 20.56 10.67
N GLU A 129 2.47 21.76 10.38
CA GLU A 129 3.31 22.55 11.28
C GLU A 129 2.53 22.95 12.54
N ALA A 130 1.29 23.44 12.39
CA ALA A 130 0.42 23.77 13.53
C ALA A 130 0.11 22.53 14.39
N PHE A 131 -0.17 21.38 13.76
CA PHE A 131 -0.39 20.12 14.46
C PHE A 131 0.86 19.63 15.19
N ALA A 132 2.04 19.87 14.63
CA ALA A 132 3.31 19.50 15.26
C ALA A 132 3.66 20.39 16.47
N ALA A 133 3.17 21.64 16.51
CA ALA A 133 3.35 22.53 17.66
C ALA A 133 2.55 22.07 18.91
N GLU A 134 1.40 21.44 18.70
CA GLU A 134 0.52 20.92 19.77
C GLU A 134 0.10 19.47 19.48
N PRO A 135 1.03 18.51 19.58
CA PRO A 135 0.76 17.13 19.23
C PRO A 135 -0.17 16.45 20.26
N PRO A 136 -0.96 15.43 19.85
CA PRO A 136 -1.77 14.65 20.79
C PRO A 136 -0.92 14.00 21.89
N SER A 137 -1.53 13.81 23.06
CA SER A 137 -0.84 13.25 24.22
C SER A 137 -0.22 11.88 23.92
N ARG A 138 0.99 11.65 24.43
CA ARG A 138 1.69 10.36 24.33
C ARG A 138 1.97 9.92 22.88
N THR A 139 2.04 10.85 21.94
CA THR A 139 2.40 10.58 20.55
C THR A 139 3.81 11.09 20.22
N ARG A 140 4.35 10.54 19.14
CA ARG A 140 5.54 11.06 18.45
C ARG A 140 5.19 11.26 16.99
N LEU A 141 5.62 12.40 16.44
CA LEU A 141 5.38 12.76 15.07
C LEU A 141 6.63 12.51 14.23
N PHE A 142 6.45 11.89 13.07
CA PHE A 142 7.51 11.64 12.11
C PHE A 142 7.07 12.16 10.74
N PRO A 143 7.59 13.35 10.30
CA PRO A 143 7.36 13.84 8.96
C PRO A 143 7.81 12.81 7.92
N LEU A 144 6.98 12.58 6.89
CA LEU A 144 7.30 11.67 5.82
C LEU A 144 7.94 12.42 4.65
N SER A 145 8.95 11.81 4.03
CA SER A 145 9.60 12.36 2.83
C SER A 145 8.75 12.05 1.59
N VAL A 146 7.58 12.69 1.48
CA VAL A 146 6.64 12.53 0.37
C VAL A 146 6.27 13.87 -0.23
N ALA A 147 5.92 13.88 -1.52
CA ALA A 147 5.69 15.10 -2.29
C ALA A 147 4.28 15.69 -2.12
N GLY A 148 3.37 15.04 -1.36
CA GLY A 148 2.00 15.53 -1.26
C GLY A 148 1.16 14.80 -0.22
N ALA A 149 -0.03 15.34 0.07
CA ALA A 149 -1.04 14.75 0.94
C ALA A 149 -1.84 13.67 0.16
N PHE A 150 -1.22 12.49 -0.03
CA PHE A 150 -1.85 11.35 -0.68
C PHE A 150 -3.05 10.84 0.13
N HIS A 151 -4.01 10.23 -0.53
CA HIS A 151 -5.21 9.66 0.09
C HIS A 151 -6.10 10.70 0.78
N THR A 152 -6.13 11.91 0.22
CA THR A 152 -6.95 13.05 0.66
C THR A 152 -7.60 13.75 -0.52
N VAL A 153 -8.46 14.72 -0.24
CA VAL A 153 -9.09 15.59 -1.26
C VAL A 153 -8.08 16.30 -2.18
N HIS A 154 -6.84 16.47 -1.75
CA HIS A 154 -5.78 17.06 -2.58
C HIS A 154 -5.43 16.18 -3.79
N MET A 155 -5.82 14.91 -3.79
CA MET A 155 -5.62 13.98 -4.91
C MET A 155 -6.86 13.83 -5.83
N GLU A 156 -7.99 14.49 -5.51
CA GLU A 156 -9.18 14.48 -6.39
C GLU A 156 -8.88 14.87 -7.85
N PRO A 157 -7.96 15.84 -8.14
CA PRO A 157 -7.62 16.16 -9.52
C PRO A 157 -7.07 15.00 -10.35
N ALA A 158 -6.57 13.94 -9.72
CA ALA A 158 -6.07 12.76 -10.41
C ALA A 158 -7.18 11.73 -10.75
N VAL A 159 -8.33 11.80 -10.08
CA VAL A 159 -9.35 10.73 -10.10
C VAL A 159 -9.97 10.54 -11.47
N ASP A 160 -10.35 11.62 -12.18
CA ASP A 160 -11.05 11.51 -13.45
C ASP A 160 -10.17 10.89 -14.54
N HIS A 161 -8.92 11.34 -14.66
CA HIS A 161 -7.95 10.72 -15.58
C HIS A 161 -7.73 9.23 -15.27
N LEU A 162 -7.57 8.88 -14.00
CA LEU A 162 -7.38 7.48 -13.60
C LEU A 162 -8.62 6.63 -13.84
N ARG A 163 -9.82 7.20 -13.73
CA ARG A 163 -11.07 6.51 -14.08
C ARG A 163 -11.13 6.15 -15.55
N GLU A 164 -10.72 7.05 -16.44
CA GLU A 164 -10.64 6.77 -17.88
C GLU A 164 -9.63 5.65 -18.19
N VAL A 165 -8.45 5.69 -17.57
CA VAL A 165 -7.42 4.66 -17.71
C VAL A 165 -7.93 3.30 -17.23
N ALA A 166 -8.53 3.25 -16.05
CA ALA A 166 -9.06 2.01 -15.47
C ALA A 166 -10.24 1.45 -16.27
N ALA A 167 -11.12 2.31 -16.81
CA ALA A 167 -12.25 1.88 -17.63
C ALA A 167 -11.81 1.17 -18.92
N ALA A 168 -10.68 1.58 -19.51
CA ALA A 168 -10.10 0.96 -20.70
C ALA A 168 -9.32 -0.35 -20.40
N MET A 169 -9.07 -0.67 -19.15
CA MET A 169 -8.26 -1.80 -18.73
C MET A 169 -9.09 -3.10 -18.72
N PRO A 170 -8.65 -4.17 -19.41
CA PRO A 170 -9.26 -5.49 -19.28
C PRO A 170 -9.12 -6.02 -17.84
N THR A 171 -10.19 -6.55 -17.28
CA THR A 171 -10.22 -7.12 -15.94
C THR A 171 -10.82 -8.52 -15.95
N THR A 172 -10.42 -9.35 -14.98
CA THR A 172 -10.90 -10.72 -14.78
C THR A 172 -11.23 -10.95 -13.31
N ILE A 173 -11.89 -12.05 -13.00
CA ILE A 173 -12.15 -12.45 -11.63
C ILE A 173 -10.80 -12.87 -10.99
N PRO A 174 -10.44 -12.33 -9.81
CA PRO A 174 -9.23 -12.75 -9.10
C PRO A 174 -9.24 -14.26 -8.81
N THR A 175 -8.10 -14.91 -9.02
CA THR A 175 -7.94 -16.37 -8.76
C THR A 175 -7.48 -16.66 -7.33
N VAL A 176 -7.04 -15.63 -6.61
CA VAL A 176 -6.64 -15.67 -5.20
C VAL A 176 -7.40 -14.58 -4.45
N ALA A 177 -7.77 -14.84 -3.20
CA ALA A 177 -8.44 -13.83 -2.38
C ALA A 177 -7.62 -12.53 -2.31
N LEU A 178 -8.22 -11.43 -2.74
CA LEU A 178 -7.58 -10.12 -2.88
C LEU A 178 -8.25 -9.11 -1.96
N LEU A 179 -7.50 -8.53 -1.02
CA LEU A 179 -8.01 -7.51 -0.11
C LEU A 179 -7.98 -6.12 -0.74
N SER A 180 -8.92 -5.28 -0.30
CA SER A 180 -8.95 -3.87 -0.68
C SER A 180 -8.69 -2.95 0.52
N ASN A 181 -7.91 -1.89 0.29
CA ASN A 181 -7.64 -0.84 1.27
C ASN A 181 -8.85 0.04 1.60
N LEU A 182 -9.95 -0.08 0.86
CA LEU A 182 -11.17 0.67 1.15
C LEU A 182 -11.77 0.27 2.50
N ASP A 183 -11.86 -1.03 2.75
CA ASP A 183 -12.59 -1.60 3.88
C ASP A 183 -11.97 -2.88 4.45
N GLY A 184 -10.89 -3.39 3.86
CA GLY A 184 -10.26 -4.66 4.20
C GLY A 184 -11.00 -5.89 3.68
N ALA A 185 -12.09 -5.72 2.94
CA ALA A 185 -12.86 -6.83 2.40
C ALA A 185 -12.15 -7.52 1.23
N VAL A 186 -12.46 -8.81 1.03
CA VAL A 186 -12.06 -9.54 -0.17
C VAL A 186 -12.91 -9.07 -1.34
N VAL A 187 -12.26 -8.68 -2.42
CA VAL A 187 -12.94 -8.27 -3.66
C VAL A 187 -13.05 -9.46 -4.59
N ALA A 188 -14.26 -9.74 -5.08
CA ALA A 188 -14.55 -10.87 -5.93
C ALA A 188 -14.51 -10.56 -7.44
N ASP A 189 -14.47 -9.29 -7.81
CA ASP A 189 -14.56 -8.83 -9.20
C ASP A 189 -13.42 -7.85 -9.53
N GLY A 190 -12.72 -8.09 -10.65
CA GLY A 190 -11.58 -7.27 -11.04
C GLY A 190 -11.96 -5.86 -11.50
N ARG A 191 -13.19 -5.64 -12.01
CA ARG A 191 -13.68 -4.31 -12.37
C ARG A 191 -13.94 -3.50 -11.10
N GLU A 192 -14.61 -4.09 -10.13
CA GLU A 192 -14.81 -3.46 -8.82
C GLU A 192 -13.45 -3.11 -8.18
N PHE A 193 -12.46 -4.01 -8.27
CA PHE A 193 -11.14 -3.72 -7.73
C PHE A 193 -10.46 -2.55 -8.43
N ALA A 194 -10.53 -2.47 -9.76
CA ALA A 194 -9.99 -1.36 -10.53
C ALA A 194 -10.66 -0.02 -10.16
N ASP A 195 -11.98 0.00 -9.96
CA ASP A 195 -12.71 1.19 -9.52
C ASP A 195 -12.32 1.61 -8.09
N ARG A 196 -12.09 0.65 -7.19
CA ARG A 196 -11.58 0.91 -5.83
C ARG A 196 -10.17 1.51 -5.85
N LEU A 197 -9.28 1.04 -6.75
CA LEU A 197 -7.93 1.59 -6.95
C LEU A 197 -7.96 3.05 -7.40
N VAL A 198 -8.89 3.41 -8.28
CA VAL A 198 -9.09 4.80 -8.72
C VAL A 198 -9.51 5.69 -7.55
N ASN A 199 -10.50 5.25 -6.79
CA ASN A 199 -11.01 6.03 -5.66
C ASN A 199 -9.99 6.12 -4.50
N GLN A 200 -9.13 5.12 -4.33
CA GLN A 200 -8.13 5.05 -3.27
C GLN A 200 -7.21 6.28 -3.23
N VAL A 201 -6.88 6.90 -4.38
CA VAL A 201 -5.91 8.01 -4.40
C VAL A 201 -6.38 9.22 -3.59
N ALA A 202 -7.71 9.43 -3.50
CA ALA A 202 -8.34 10.52 -2.77
C ALA A 202 -9.01 10.09 -1.45
N HIS A 203 -8.91 8.80 -1.06
CA HIS A 203 -9.55 8.24 0.13
C HIS A 203 -8.56 7.50 1.04
N PRO A 204 -8.84 7.43 2.35
CA PRO A 204 -7.95 6.78 3.31
C PRO A 204 -7.68 5.32 3.02
N VAL A 205 -6.44 4.90 3.28
CA VAL A 205 -6.00 3.50 3.27
C VAL A 205 -6.35 2.84 4.60
N ARG A 206 -7.22 1.83 4.59
CA ARG A 206 -7.65 1.06 5.74
C ARG A 206 -6.82 -0.22 5.88
N TRP A 207 -5.50 -0.06 6.06
CA TRP A 207 -4.61 -1.19 6.29
C TRP A 207 -4.92 -1.94 7.59
N ASP A 208 -5.42 -1.24 8.59
CA ASP A 208 -5.96 -1.82 9.83
C ASP A 208 -7.03 -2.89 9.52
N ARG A 209 -7.97 -2.60 8.62
CA ARG A 209 -9.03 -3.54 8.22
C ARG A 209 -8.49 -4.71 7.40
N CYS A 210 -7.50 -4.49 6.56
CA CYS A 210 -6.83 -5.59 5.87
C CYS A 210 -6.20 -6.57 6.88
N MET A 211 -5.54 -6.05 7.91
CA MET A 211 -4.96 -6.91 8.97
C MET A 211 -6.04 -7.60 9.83
N ASP A 212 -7.17 -6.95 10.12
CA ASP A 212 -8.30 -7.61 10.78
C ASP A 212 -8.78 -8.83 9.97
N THR A 213 -8.96 -8.67 8.66
CA THR A 213 -9.34 -9.77 7.76
C THR A 213 -8.29 -10.88 7.69
N MET A 214 -6.99 -10.54 7.73
CA MET A 214 -5.92 -11.55 7.81
C MET A 214 -6.04 -12.39 9.08
N VAL A 215 -6.35 -11.76 10.22
CA VAL A 215 -6.58 -12.49 11.49
C VAL A 215 -7.83 -13.36 11.41
N GLU A 216 -8.94 -12.84 10.92
CA GLU A 216 -10.21 -13.58 10.78
C GLU A 216 -10.07 -14.80 9.86
N ARG A 217 -9.21 -14.72 8.86
CA ARG A 217 -8.90 -15.82 7.94
C ARG A 217 -7.84 -16.80 8.45
N GLY A 218 -7.28 -16.56 9.63
CA GLY A 218 -6.31 -17.46 10.23
C GLY A 218 -4.94 -17.47 9.54
N VAL A 219 -4.52 -16.34 8.95
CA VAL A 219 -3.19 -16.20 8.33
C VAL A 219 -2.11 -16.50 9.35
N THR A 220 -1.21 -17.44 9.04
CA THR A 220 -0.11 -17.88 9.90
C THR A 220 1.25 -17.31 9.50
N GLY A 221 1.43 -16.95 8.21
CA GLY A 221 2.63 -16.36 7.67
C GLY A 221 2.35 -15.16 6.79
N LEU A 222 3.18 -14.11 6.85
CA LEU A 222 3.14 -12.94 5.99
C LEU A 222 4.50 -12.73 5.35
N LEU A 223 4.55 -12.90 4.02
CA LEU A 223 5.71 -12.60 3.19
C LEU A 223 5.56 -11.21 2.59
N GLU A 224 6.49 -10.31 2.87
CA GLU A 224 6.57 -8.99 2.25
C GLU A 224 7.62 -9.00 1.13
N LEU A 225 7.19 -8.61 -0.07
CA LEU A 225 8.05 -8.52 -1.25
C LEU A 225 8.84 -7.20 -1.25
N THR A 226 9.95 -7.19 -1.98
CA THR A 226 10.85 -6.03 -2.12
C THR A 226 10.11 -4.76 -2.61
N PRO A 227 10.40 -3.59 -1.99
CA PRO A 227 11.24 -3.34 -0.82
C PRO A 227 10.52 -3.67 0.50
N ALA A 228 10.97 -4.71 1.19
CA ALA A 228 10.31 -5.26 2.36
C ALA A 228 10.86 -4.68 3.68
N GLY A 229 10.00 -4.61 4.70
CA GLY A 229 10.31 -4.17 6.05
C GLY A 229 9.29 -3.20 6.65
N THR A 230 8.55 -2.48 5.81
CA THR A 230 7.54 -1.51 6.27
C THR A 230 6.27 -2.22 6.76
N LEU A 231 5.71 -3.10 5.94
CA LEU A 231 4.46 -3.79 6.28
C LEU A 231 4.68 -4.84 7.35
N THR A 232 5.77 -5.58 7.31
CA THR A 232 6.14 -6.51 8.40
C THR A 232 6.42 -5.76 9.71
N GLY A 233 7.00 -4.56 9.66
CA GLY A 233 7.14 -3.68 10.83
C GLY A 233 5.80 -3.24 11.43
N ILE A 234 4.79 -3.01 10.61
CA ILE A 234 3.41 -2.74 11.03
C ILE A 234 2.77 -4.03 11.56
N ALA A 235 2.89 -5.14 10.82
CA ALA A 235 2.33 -6.44 11.15
C ALA A 235 2.83 -6.94 12.52
N LYS A 236 4.11 -6.78 12.84
CA LYS A 236 4.70 -7.16 14.14
C LYS A 236 3.95 -6.60 15.34
N ARG A 237 3.35 -5.42 15.22
CA ARG A 237 2.56 -4.79 16.28
C ARG A 237 1.10 -5.24 16.31
N ASN A 238 0.57 -5.67 15.15
CA ASN A 238 -0.87 -5.92 14.95
C ASN A 238 -1.20 -7.41 14.85
N LEU A 239 -0.38 -8.21 14.16
CA LEU A 239 -0.61 -9.62 13.85
C LEU A 239 0.20 -10.52 14.80
N LYS A 240 -0.28 -10.69 16.03
CA LYS A 240 0.41 -11.54 17.01
C LYS A 240 0.32 -13.01 16.61
N GLY A 241 1.46 -13.70 16.63
CA GLY A 241 1.53 -15.12 16.31
C GLY A 241 1.65 -15.41 14.81
N VAL A 242 1.63 -14.40 13.95
CA VAL A 242 1.91 -14.53 12.52
C VAL A 242 3.42 -14.45 12.30
N GLU A 243 3.99 -15.40 11.59
CA GLU A 243 5.38 -15.35 11.18
C GLU A 243 5.58 -14.32 10.06
N LEU A 244 6.70 -13.62 10.08
CA LEU A 244 6.96 -12.50 9.17
C LEU A 244 8.25 -12.77 8.40
N PHE A 245 8.21 -12.64 7.08
CA PHE A 245 9.37 -12.79 6.21
C PHE A 245 9.53 -11.57 5.29
N ASN A 246 10.74 -10.98 5.29
CA ASN A 246 11.12 -9.88 4.40
C ASN A 246 12.00 -10.41 3.28
N LEU A 247 11.51 -10.37 2.05
CA LEU A 247 12.29 -10.78 0.89
C LEU A 247 12.88 -9.55 0.19
N ASN A 248 14.16 -9.28 0.42
CA ASN A 248 14.87 -8.12 -0.13
C ASN A 248 16.03 -8.48 -1.07
N THR A 249 16.60 -9.67 -0.93
CA THR A 249 17.82 -10.04 -1.66
C THR A 249 17.71 -11.45 -2.27
N PRO A 250 18.40 -11.73 -3.38
CA PRO A 250 18.32 -13.03 -4.06
C PRO A 250 18.75 -14.22 -3.21
N ASP A 251 19.67 -14.05 -2.27
CA ASP A 251 20.12 -15.10 -1.35
C ASP A 251 19.03 -15.55 -0.37
N GLN A 252 17.97 -14.75 -0.18
CA GLN A 252 16.82 -15.10 0.65
C GLN A 252 15.77 -15.96 -0.10
N ILE A 253 15.89 -16.15 -1.41
CA ILE A 253 14.92 -16.91 -2.21
C ILE A 253 14.68 -18.33 -1.71
N PRO A 254 15.72 -19.14 -1.36
CA PRO A 254 15.49 -20.49 -0.84
C PRO A 254 14.65 -20.49 0.45
N ALA A 255 14.96 -19.58 1.39
CA ALA A 255 14.21 -19.44 2.63
C ALA A 255 12.78 -18.92 2.41
N ALA A 256 12.56 -18.05 1.41
CA ALA A 256 11.22 -17.60 1.04
C ALA A 256 10.35 -18.75 0.50
N ARG A 257 10.93 -19.67 -0.28
CA ARG A 257 10.23 -20.88 -0.75
C ARG A 257 9.82 -21.79 0.40
N GLU A 258 10.74 -22.04 1.33
CA GLU A 258 10.44 -22.83 2.53
C GLU A 258 9.34 -22.18 3.37
N PHE A 259 9.40 -20.86 3.55
CA PHE A 259 8.36 -20.10 4.26
C PHE A 259 6.98 -20.26 3.61
N ILE A 260 6.89 -20.16 2.28
CA ILE A 260 5.64 -20.33 1.55
C ILE A 260 5.08 -21.76 1.75
N THR A 261 5.92 -22.78 1.56
CA THR A 261 5.52 -24.19 1.76
C THR A 261 5.04 -24.43 3.19
N THR A 262 5.67 -23.83 4.18
CA THR A 262 5.28 -23.99 5.60
C THR A 262 3.92 -23.38 5.90
N HIS A 263 3.55 -22.27 5.26
CA HIS A 263 2.37 -21.49 5.60
C HIS A 263 1.21 -21.62 4.61
N SER A 264 1.43 -22.19 3.42
CA SER A 264 0.36 -22.40 2.43
C SER A 264 -0.64 -23.45 2.92
N SER A 265 -1.92 -23.12 2.91
CA SER A 265 -3.00 -24.07 3.22
C SER A 265 -3.29 -25.03 2.05
N LYS A 266 -2.82 -24.72 0.84
CA LYS A 266 -3.16 -25.45 -0.40
C LYS A 266 -2.39 -26.75 -0.60
N GLU A 267 -1.27 -26.95 0.09
CA GLU A 267 -0.54 -28.23 0.08
C GLU A 267 -1.13 -29.28 1.04
N ASN A 268 -2.04 -28.87 1.93
CA ASN A 268 -2.67 -29.74 2.93
C ASN A 268 -4.09 -30.15 2.56
N ALA A 269 -4.58 -29.87 1.37
CA ALA A 269 -5.86 -30.23 0.81
C ALA A 269 -5.69 -31.16 -0.40
#